data_482d04ac7195d7a0d5fad1b4d1adfdec
#
_entry.id   482d04ac7195d7a0d5fad1b4d1adfdec
#
_cell.length_a   1.000
_cell.length_b   1.000
_cell.length_c   1.000
_cell.angle_alpha   90.00
_cell.angle_beta   90.00
_cell.angle_gamma   90.00
#
_symmetry.space_group_name_H-M   'P 1'
#
loop_
_entity.id
_entity.type
_entity.pdbx_description
1 polymer ?
#
loop_
_entity_poly.entity_id
_entity_poly.type
_entity_poly.pdbx_seq_one_letter_code
_entity_poly.pdbx_strand_id
1 'polypeptide(L)'
;MHHTHLSRRSALRVGGLGLFGLGYPQLLEASAKAAHKATAKTVIFLHQWGGPGQHETFDPKPDAPAEVRGPWSRWTQSKVPGTLVSDKLPKLAAMTDKFTIIRCLQHSLKNHNSAGYYSLTGVAPPTDDQRLRDSLELFPAYGSIVDKLSPAPKGVASFVSFPHVIADGSITPGQHASFLGKGHNPLFVGQDPNANGFKLPELTLPENVPIARLEHRQDILKLIDEQSELLEKSLVAQGLDETYQKAVALLTAPRFKEAFDLTKESRETRDRYGRTTYGQSCLLARRLAEAGAKFVNVYFARTIGGVGGGWDYHGFKGENVAARVDYLLPETDRTLSTLLEDLEQRGLLESTLVVWVGEFGRTPKISNNGGRDHWPQCYVAVLAGGGTKRGFVYGASDRFGAYPTLGAARPEDLSATIFHALGLDPETEIRDKLNRPLPISRGKPIMDLFA
;
A
#
# COMPACT_ATOMS: atom_id res chain seq x y z
N MET A 1 0.89 28.07 -30.62
CA MET A 1 -0.23 28.75 -29.92
C MET A 1 -1.53 28.34 -30.62
N HIS A 2 -2.26 27.38 -30.11
CA HIS A 2 -3.59 27.05 -30.62
C HIS A 2 -4.63 27.87 -29.85
N HIS A 3 -5.17 28.87 -30.53
CA HIS A 3 -6.34 29.62 -30.03
C HIS A 3 -7.58 28.70 -30.19
N THR A 4 -8.07 28.11 -29.10
CA THR A 4 -9.37 27.46 -29.07
C THR A 4 -10.46 28.55 -29.08
N HIS A 5 -11.10 28.77 -30.24
CA HIS A 5 -12.29 29.64 -30.34
C HIS A 5 -13.46 28.99 -29.62
N LEU A 6 -13.85 29.57 -28.49
CA LEU A 6 -15.12 29.25 -27.83
C LEU A 6 -16.29 29.55 -28.77
N SER A 7 -17.11 28.57 -29.08
CA SER A 7 -18.31 28.80 -29.90
C SER A 7 -19.33 29.64 -29.13
N ARG A 8 -20.15 30.42 -29.85
CA ARG A 8 -21.24 31.23 -29.27
C ARG A 8 -22.17 30.38 -28.37
N ARG A 9 -22.36 29.12 -28.71
CA ARG A 9 -23.18 28.15 -27.95
C ARG A 9 -22.51 27.76 -26.63
N SER A 10 -21.20 27.65 -26.60
CA SER A 10 -20.40 27.39 -25.39
C SER A 10 -20.41 28.63 -24.48
N ALA A 11 -20.31 29.83 -25.02
CA ALA A 11 -20.38 31.07 -24.26
C ALA A 11 -21.77 31.29 -23.63
N LEU A 12 -22.87 30.95 -24.34
CA LEU A 12 -24.22 31.00 -23.79
C LEU A 12 -24.50 29.96 -22.71
N ARG A 13 -23.90 28.78 -22.81
CA ARG A 13 -23.97 27.75 -21.75
C ARG A 13 -23.23 28.20 -20.49
N VAL A 14 -22.05 28.79 -20.60
CA VAL A 14 -21.30 29.34 -19.46
C VAL A 14 -22.02 30.55 -18.84
N GLY A 15 -22.58 31.45 -19.64
CA GLY A 15 -23.37 32.56 -19.14
C GLY A 15 -24.69 32.14 -18.47
N GLY A 16 -25.34 31.09 -18.97
CA GLY A 16 -26.57 30.53 -18.36
C GLY A 16 -26.34 29.89 -17.00
N LEU A 17 -25.20 29.26 -16.79
CA LEU A 17 -24.84 28.64 -15.49
C LEU A 17 -24.56 29.69 -14.39
N GLY A 18 -24.06 30.86 -14.75
CA GLY A 18 -23.87 31.98 -13.82
C GLY A 18 -25.19 32.52 -13.24
N LEU A 19 -26.31 32.41 -13.98
CA LEU A 19 -27.66 32.80 -13.53
C LEU A 19 -28.21 31.84 -12.46
N PHE A 20 -27.68 30.61 -12.32
CA PHE A 20 -28.05 29.63 -11.28
C PHE A 20 -27.15 29.63 -10.07
N GLY A 21 -26.27 30.64 -9.90
CA GLY A 21 -25.42 30.79 -8.73
C GLY A 21 -24.19 29.84 -8.69
N LEU A 22 -23.91 29.15 -9.80
CA LEU A 22 -22.71 28.31 -9.93
C LEU A 22 -21.57 29.18 -10.49
N GLY A 23 -20.63 29.56 -9.65
CA GLY A 23 -19.44 30.27 -10.08
C GLY A 23 -18.42 29.35 -10.82
N TYR A 24 -17.54 29.97 -11.62
CA TYR A 24 -16.48 29.24 -12.32
C TYR A 24 -15.60 28.33 -11.42
N PRO A 25 -15.31 28.70 -10.14
CA PRO A 25 -14.63 27.82 -9.21
C PRO A 25 -15.45 26.55 -8.88
N GLN A 26 -16.76 26.66 -8.69
CA GLN A 26 -17.64 25.52 -8.42
C GLN A 26 -17.81 24.59 -9.63
N LEU A 27 -17.76 25.15 -10.85
CA LEU A 27 -17.74 24.38 -12.09
C LEU A 27 -16.42 23.65 -12.31
N LEU A 28 -15.29 24.27 -11.97
CA LEU A 28 -13.97 23.62 -11.98
C LEU A 28 -13.91 22.52 -10.91
N GLU A 29 -14.44 22.78 -9.73
CA GLU A 29 -14.53 21.78 -8.66
C GLU A 29 -15.48 20.61 -9.00
N ALA A 30 -16.61 20.90 -9.64
CA ALA A 30 -17.51 19.87 -10.14
C ALA A 30 -16.94 19.08 -11.32
N SER A 31 -16.20 19.72 -12.23
CA SER A 31 -15.52 19.04 -13.34
C SER A 31 -14.32 18.21 -12.86
N ALA A 32 -13.59 18.68 -11.86
CA ALA A 32 -12.54 17.90 -11.21
C ALA A 32 -13.11 16.69 -10.45
N LYS A 33 -14.25 16.84 -9.78
CA LYS A 33 -14.99 15.75 -9.14
C LYS A 33 -15.65 14.78 -10.12
N ALA A 34 -15.94 15.21 -11.35
CA ALA A 34 -16.49 14.35 -12.41
C ALA A 34 -15.41 13.56 -13.17
N ALA A 35 -14.14 13.79 -12.90
CA ALA A 35 -13.06 13.41 -13.82
C ALA A 35 -12.74 11.90 -13.82
N HIS A 36 -12.99 11.16 -12.73
CA HIS A 36 -12.69 9.73 -12.76
C HIS A 36 -13.52 8.91 -11.77
N LYS A 37 -14.14 7.83 -12.27
CA LYS A 37 -14.88 6.89 -11.42
C LYS A 37 -13.89 5.91 -10.78
N ALA A 38 -13.86 5.87 -9.45
CA ALA A 38 -13.08 4.90 -8.70
C ALA A 38 -13.36 3.47 -9.18
N THR A 39 -12.31 2.73 -9.50
CA THR A 39 -12.37 1.29 -9.81
C THR A 39 -12.11 0.45 -8.57
N ALA A 40 -11.38 0.99 -7.58
CA ALA A 40 -11.14 0.38 -6.28
C ALA A 40 -11.83 1.16 -5.16
N LYS A 41 -12.38 0.44 -4.18
CA LYS A 41 -12.89 0.98 -2.92
C LYS A 41 -11.86 0.85 -1.80
N THR A 42 -10.99 -0.14 -1.92
CA THR A 42 -9.97 -0.49 -0.93
C THR A 42 -8.66 -0.85 -1.63
N VAL A 43 -7.55 -0.50 -1.01
CA VAL A 43 -6.21 -0.98 -1.38
C VAL A 43 -5.67 -1.88 -0.28
N ILE A 44 -5.18 -3.06 -0.65
CA ILE A 44 -4.35 -3.93 0.19
C ILE A 44 -2.92 -3.81 -0.34
N PHE A 45 -2.06 -3.12 0.38
CA PHE A 45 -0.68 -2.85 0.02
C PHE A 45 0.25 -3.82 0.77
N LEU A 46 0.74 -4.83 0.07
CA LEU A 46 1.64 -5.87 0.59
C LEU A 46 3.09 -5.44 0.39
N HIS A 47 3.64 -4.72 1.33
CA HIS A 47 5.02 -4.24 1.26
C HIS A 47 6.01 -5.35 1.61
N GLN A 48 6.84 -5.72 0.64
CA GLN A 48 7.81 -6.80 0.73
C GLN A 48 9.17 -6.28 1.19
N TRP A 49 9.26 -5.97 2.48
CA TRP A 49 10.45 -5.37 3.08
C TRP A 49 11.72 -6.20 2.85
N GLY A 50 12.75 -5.52 2.39
CA GLY A 50 14.02 -6.12 2.00
C GLY A 50 14.20 -6.26 0.47
N GLY A 51 13.16 -6.06 -0.33
CA GLY A 51 13.25 -6.04 -1.80
C GLY A 51 13.37 -7.42 -2.45
N PRO A 52 12.25 -7.99 -2.92
CA PRO A 52 12.26 -9.27 -3.65
C PRO A 52 13.10 -9.21 -4.92
N GLY A 53 13.96 -10.21 -5.12
CA GLY A 53 14.73 -10.34 -6.35
C GLY A 53 13.81 -10.62 -7.56
N GLN A 54 13.92 -9.82 -8.60
CA GLN A 54 13.15 -9.98 -9.83
C GLN A 54 13.42 -11.33 -10.48
N HIS A 55 14.67 -11.82 -10.43
CA HIS A 55 15.10 -13.08 -11.02
C HIS A 55 14.47 -14.30 -10.36
N GLU A 56 14.31 -14.24 -9.04
CA GLU A 56 13.78 -15.33 -8.24
C GLU A 56 12.25 -15.30 -8.16
N THR A 57 11.58 -14.26 -8.70
CA THR A 57 10.13 -14.08 -8.58
C THR A 57 9.43 -14.08 -9.94
N PHE A 58 9.14 -12.88 -10.48
CA PHE A 58 8.26 -12.73 -11.64
C PHE A 58 8.98 -12.34 -12.93
N ASP A 59 10.32 -12.26 -12.92
CA ASP A 59 11.12 -11.94 -14.10
C ASP A 59 12.38 -12.81 -14.22
N PRO A 60 12.25 -14.16 -14.21
CA PRO A 60 13.39 -15.04 -14.37
C PRO A 60 14.02 -14.85 -15.76
N LYS A 61 15.35 -15.03 -15.84
CA LYS A 61 16.15 -14.85 -17.03
C LYS A 61 16.83 -16.18 -17.42
N PRO A 62 16.10 -17.11 -18.07
CA PRO A 62 16.62 -18.44 -18.37
C PRO A 62 17.88 -18.45 -19.24
N ASP A 63 17.99 -17.48 -20.14
CA ASP A 63 19.10 -17.37 -21.10
C ASP A 63 20.27 -16.53 -20.57
N ALA A 64 20.18 -16.01 -19.34
CA ALA A 64 21.25 -15.26 -18.73
C ALA A 64 22.42 -16.18 -18.32
N PRO A 65 23.65 -15.66 -18.19
CA PRO A 65 24.81 -16.42 -17.70
C PRO A 65 24.57 -17.01 -16.29
N ALA A 66 25.31 -18.05 -15.95
CA ALA A 66 25.16 -18.77 -14.68
C ALA A 66 25.32 -17.88 -13.44
N GLU A 67 26.20 -16.88 -13.50
CA GLU A 67 26.42 -15.91 -12.43
C GLU A 67 25.23 -14.96 -12.21
N VAL A 68 24.31 -14.88 -13.17
CA VAL A 68 23.04 -14.14 -13.06
C VAL A 68 21.91 -15.08 -12.63
N ARG A 69 21.78 -16.22 -13.27
CA ARG A 69 20.71 -17.18 -12.96
C ARG A 69 20.88 -17.82 -11.57
N GLY A 70 22.09 -18.14 -11.20
CA GLY A 70 22.39 -19.03 -10.07
C GLY A 70 22.01 -20.49 -10.34
N PRO A 71 22.52 -21.43 -9.54
CA PRO A 71 22.23 -22.86 -9.71
C PRO A 71 20.83 -23.26 -9.25
N TRP A 72 20.16 -22.39 -8.50
CA TRP A 72 18.82 -22.62 -7.93
C TRP A 72 17.70 -21.88 -8.67
N SER A 73 18.02 -20.98 -9.57
CA SER A 73 17.01 -20.28 -10.36
C SER A 73 16.39 -21.22 -11.38
N ARG A 74 15.19 -21.68 -11.04
CA ARG A 74 14.35 -22.44 -11.94
C ARG A 74 13.10 -21.62 -12.25
N TRP A 75 12.48 -21.94 -13.34
CA TRP A 75 11.30 -21.24 -13.83
C TRP A 75 10.28 -22.23 -14.36
N THR A 76 9.03 -21.78 -14.38
CA THR A 76 7.92 -22.50 -14.98
C THR A 76 7.14 -21.60 -15.93
N GLN A 77 6.53 -22.20 -16.93
CA GLN A 77 5.59 -21.51 -17.79
C GLN A 77 4.36 -21.12 -16.96
N SER A 78 3.98 -19.86 -17.03
CA SER A 78 2.75 -19.40 -16.37
C SER A 78 1.52 -19.63 -17.27
N LYS A 79 0.32 -19.39 -16.74
CA LYS A 79 -0.92 -19.50 -17.50
C LYS A 79 -1.01 -18.46 -18.63
N VAL A 80 -0.28 -17.35 -18.54
CA VAL A 80 -0.14 -16.35 -19.61
C VAL A 80 0.96 -16.82 -20.56
N PRO A 81 0.66 -17.11 -21.83
CA PRO A 81 1.64 -17.59 -22.79
C PRO A 81 2.86 -16.67 -22.92
N GLY A 82 4.06 -17.26 -22.97
CA GLY A 82 5.33 -16.52 -23.08
C GLY A 82 5.79 -15.85 -21.79
N THR A 83 5.03 -15.97 -20.68
CA THR A 83 5.40 -15.41 -19.38
C THR A 83 5.94 -16.50 -18.48
N LEU A 84 7.21 -16.36 -18.09
CA LEU A 84 7.87 -17.23 -17.14
C LEU A 84 7.85 -16.59 -15.73
N VAL A 85 7.73 -17.43 -14.72
CA VAL A 85 7.87 -17.08 -13.30
C VAL A 85 8.72 -18.14 -12.60
N SER A 86 9.14 -17.88 -11.37
CA SER A 86 9.87 -18.88 -10.57
C SER A 86 9.06 -20.19 -10.46
N ASP A 87 9.72 -21.34 -10.54
CA ASP A 87 9.10 -22.67 -10.33
C ASP A 87 8.63 -22.87 -8.87
N LYS A 88 9.11 -22.04 -7.95
CA LYS A 88 8.67 -22.02 -6.55
C LYS A 88 7.37 -21.23 -6.32
N LEU A 89 6.78 -20.69 -7.40
CA LEU A 89 5.50 -19.99 -7.41
C LEU A 89 4.43 -20.75 -8.23
N PRO A 90 4.22 -22.08 -8.01
CA PRO A 90 3.36 -22.88 -8.88
C PRO A 90 1.88 -22.44 -8.86
N LYS A 91 1.35 -22.01 -7.71
CA LYS A 91 -0.04 -21.54 -7.61
C LYS A 91 -0.20 -20.19 -8.32
N LEU A 92 0.71 -19.27 -8.11
CA LEU A 92 0.72 -17.98 -8.80
C LEU A 92 0.95 -18.16 -10.31
N ALA A 93 1.82 -19.10 -10.73
CA ALA A 93 1.99 -19.44 -12.15
C ALA A 93 0.67 -19.88 -12.79
N ALA A 94 -0.10 -20.73 -12.09
CA ALA A 94 -1.39 -21.24 -12.56
C ALA A 94 -2.51 -20.20 -12.59
N MET A 95 -2.30 -19.02 -11.99
CA MET A 95 -3.30 -17.96 -11.92
C MET A 95 -2.80 -16.60 -12.43
N THR A 96 -1.73 -16.55 -13.20
CA THR A 96 -1.21 -15.29 -13.78
C THR A 96 -2.23 -14.58 -14.67
N ASP A 97 -3.22 -15.29 -15.19
CA ASP A 97 -4.37 -14.71 -15.90
C ASP A 97 -5.30 -13.85 -15.01
N LYS A 98 -5.08 -13.78 -13.72
CA LYS A 98 -5.91 -13.03 -12.76
C LYS A 98 -5.27 -11.73 -12.28
N PHE A 99 -4.01 -11.47 -12.60
CA PHE A 99 -3.28 -10.29 -12.15
C PHE A 99 -2.35 -9.73 -13.23
N THR A 100 -1.84 -8.55 -12.99
CA THR A 100 -0.82 -7.89 -13.81
C THR A 100 0.54 -7.99 -13.14
N ILE A 101 1.58 -8.27 -13.91
CA ILE A 101 3.00 -8.20 -13.50
C ILE A 101 3.61 -6.94 -14.10
N ILE A 102 4.25 -6.12 -13.28
CA ILE A 102 5.08 -4.99 -13.71
C ILE A 102 6.54 -5.41 -13.60
N ARG A 103 7.33 -5.32 -14.71
CA ARG A 103 8.74 -5.76 -14.77
C ARG A 103 9.74 -4.61 -14.95
N CYS A 104 9.33 -3.40 -14.70
CA CYS A 104 10.08 -2.22 -15.12
C CYS A 104 10.06 -1.07 -14.11
N LEU A 105 9.77 -1.35 -12.84
CA LEU A 105 9.92 -0.35 -11.78
C LEU A 105 11.39 -0.03 -11.58
N GLN A 106 11.71 1.27 -11.39
CA GLN A 106 13.07 1.72 -11.21
C GLN A 106 13.17 3.01 -10.37
N HIS A 107 14.28 3.17 -9.70
CA HIS A 107 14.75 4.41 -9.08
C HIS A 107 16.25 4.32 -8.80
N SER A 108 16.84 5.25 -8.03
CA SER A 108 18.28 5.30 -7.76
C SER A 108 18.68 5.05 -6.30
N LEU A 109 17.71 4.93 -5.39
CA LEU A 109 17.96 4.85 -3.94
C LEU A 109 18.33 3.42 -3.54
N LYS A 110 19.44 3.25 -2.83
CA LYS A 110 19.97 1.93 -2.42
C LYS A 110 19.82 1.64 -0.93
N ASN A 111 19.55 2.66 -0.11
CA ASN A 111 19.36 2.49 1.32
C ASN A 111 17.90 2.15 1.64
N HIS A 112 17.67 1.19 2.53
CA HIS A 112 16.32 0.74 2.90
C HIS A 112 15.41 1.88 3.38
N ASN A 113 15.91 2.78 4.26
CA ASN A 113 15.07 3.86 4.77
C ASN A 113 14.66 4.85 3.69
N SER A 114 15.55 5.20 2.77
CA SER A 114 15.27 6.10 1.65
C SER A 114 14.35 5.45 0.61
N ALA A 115 14.66 4.22 0.21
CA ALA A 115 13.89 3.48 -0.77
C ALA A 115 12.52 3.07 -0.23
N GLY A 116 12.44 2.66 1.05
CA GLY A 116 11.19 2.34 1.74
C GLY A 116 10.27 3.55 1.83
N TYR A 117 10.81 4.70 2.22
CA TYR A 117 10.06 5.97 2.21
C TYR A 117 9.47 6.25 0.81
N TYR A 118 10.29 6.11 -0.24
CA TYR A 118 9.84 6.34 -1.61
C TYR A 118 8.75 5.35 -2.04
N SER A 119 8.91 4.08 -1.70
CA SER A 119 7.91 3.04 -1.98
C SER A 119 6.58 3.26 -1.23
N LEU A 120 6.62 3.83 -0.02
CA LEU A 120 5.45 4.02 0.84
C LEU A 120 4.71 5.35 0.61
N THR A 121 5.36 6.31 -0.05
CA THR A 121 4.82 7.66 -0.25
C THR A 121 4.71 8.07 -1.72
N GLY A 122 5.46 7.44 -2.62
CA GLY A 122 5.60 7.87 -4.01
C GLY A 122 6.40 9.17 -4.16
N VAL A 123 7.07 9.64 -3.12
CA VAL A 123 7.87 10.87 -3.15
C VAL A 123 9.31 10.55 -2.78
N ALA A 124 10.23 10.84 -3.70
CA ALA A 124 11.65 10.62 -3.45
C ALA A 124 12.14 11.49 -2.29
N PRO A 125 12.91 10.94 -1.34
CA PRO A 125 13.55 11.73 -0.30
C PRO A 125 14.64 12.62 -0.90
N PRO A 126 15.05 13.67 -0.19
CA PRO A 126 16.09 14.59 -0.68
C PRO A 126 17.46 13.92 -0.86
N THR A 127 17.75 12.87 -0.12
CA THR A 127 19.03 12.13 -0.14
C THR A 127 18.81 10.63 0.02
N ASP A 128 19.74 9.84 -0.53
CA ASP A 128 19.82 8.38 -0.28
C ASP A 128 20.64 8.14 0.99
N ASP A 129 19.97 8.08 2.14
CA ASP A 129 20.62 7.97 3.44
C ASP A 129 19.88 6.95 4.32
N GLN A 130 20.61 5.97 4.86
CA GLN A 130 20.11 5.00 5.83
C GLN A 130 19.66 5.67 7.15
N ARG A 131 20.20 6.84 7.46
CA ARG A 131 19.83 7.62 8.65
C ARG A 131 18.59 8.48 8.46
N LEU A 132 17.97 8.43 7.29
CA LEU A 132 16.69 9.10 7.05
C LEU A 132 15.68 8.65 8.12
N ARG A 133 15.13 9.60 8.86
CA ARG A 133 14.22 9.36 9.99
C ARG A 133 12.88 10.00 9.71
N ASP A 134 11.87 9.44 10.34
CA ASP A 134 10.53 10.02 10.28
C ASP A 134 10.52 11.45 10.83
N SER A 135 9.84 12.32 10.13
CA SER A 135 9.70 13.72 10.50
C SER A 135 8.38 14.27 9.94
N LEU A 136 7.86 15.30 10.62
CA LEU A 136 6.64 15.99 10.19
C LEU A 136 6.83 16.87 8.92
N GLU A 137 8.02 16.89 8.34
CA GLU A 137 8.33 17.61 7.11
C GLU A 137 8.34 16.68 5.88
N LEU A 138 8.38 15.38 6.12
CA LEU A 138 8.33 14.38 5.07
C LEU A 138 6.91 14.20 4.53
N PHE A 139 6.82 13.60 3.36
CA PHE A 139 5.54 13.34 2.72
C PHE A 139 4.78 12.22 3.44
N PRO A 140 3.44 12.30 3.56
CA PRO A 140 2.64 11.31 4.29
C PRO A 140 2.52 9.98 3.53
N ALA A 141 2.24 8.91 4.29
CA ALA A 141 1.89 7.60 3.74
C ALA A 141 0.64 7.66 2.84
N TYR A 142 0.56 6.77 1.85
CA TYR A 142 -0.62 6.66 0.95
C TYR A 142 -1.94 6.59 1.73
N GLY A 143 -2.02 5.71 2.72
CA GLY A 143 -3.24 5.52 3.52
C GLY A 143 -3.63 6.74 4.33
N SER A 144 -2.67 7.58 4.74
CA SER A 144 -2.93 8.85 5.43
C SER A 144 -3.54 9.90 4.50
N ILE A 145 -3.08 9.94 3.25
CA ILE A 145 -3.67 10.78 2.19
C ILE A 145 -5.10 10.31 1.90
N VAL A 146 -5.30 9.00 1.77
CA VAL A 146 -6.63 8.42 1.55
C VAL A 146 -7.56 8.71 2.72
N ASP A 147 -7.12 8.60 3.97
CA ASP A 147 -7.92 8.97 5.15
C ASP A 147 -8.31 10.45 5.14
N LYS A 148 -7.42 11.33 4.66
CA LYS A 148 -7.70 12.77 4.55
C LYS A 148 -8.72 13.10 3.47
N LEU A 149 -8.59 12.50 2.27
CA LEU A 149 -9.34 12.91 1.09
C LEU A 149 -10.59 12.05 0.82
N SER A 150 -10.60 10.79 1.25
CA SER A 150 -11.68 9.82 1.02
C SER A 150 -11.84 8.89 2.22
N PRO A 151 -12.20 9.42 3.40
CA PRO A 151 -12.28 8.64 4.62
C PRO A 151 -13.31 7.50 4.51
N ALA A 152 -13.07 6.44 5.30
CA ALA A 152 -14.03 5.36 5.48
C ALA A 152 -15.28 5.84 6.23
N PRO A 153 -16.38 5.09 6.17
CA PRO A 153 -17.57 5.39 6.96
C PRO A 153 -17.25 5.46 8.48
N LYS A 154 -18.05 6.22 9.21
CA LYS A 154 -17.90 6.35 10.68
C LYS A 154 -17.84 4.97 11.35
N GLY A 155 -16.88 4.77 12.22
CA GLY A 155 -16.64 3.50 12.91
C GLY A 155 -15.75 2.52 12.19
N VAL A 156 -15.17 2.90 11.04
CA VAL A 156 -14.20 2.10 10.29
C VAL A 156 -12.90 2.90 10.17
N ALA A 157 -11.76 2.31 10.52
CA ALA A 157 -10.48 2.95 10.26
C ALA A 157 -10.21 2.98 8.76
N SER A 158 -9.97 4.17 8.21
CA SER A 158 -9.63 4.33 6.79
C SER A 158 -8.30 3.72 6.46
N PHE A 159 -7.32 3.87 7.35
CA PHE A 159 -5.96 3.37 7.18
C PHE A 159 -5.57 2.46 8.35
N VAL A 160 -5.16 1.24 8.04
CA VAL A 160 -4.68 0.24 9.02
C VAL A 160 -3.33 -0.28 8.58
N SER A 161 -2.37 -0.43 9.48
CA SER A 161 -1.05 -0.99 9.18
C SER A 161 -0.62 -2.02 10.23
N PHE A 162 0.03 -3.09 9.80
CA PHE A 162 0.49 -4.20 10.65
C PHE A 162 1.50 -5.09 9.90
N PRO A 163 2.13 -6.11 10.53
CA PRO A 163 2.05 -6.43 11.96
C PRO A 163 3.14 -5.73 12.79
N HIS A 164 4.02 -4.98 12.19
CA HIS A 164 5.15 -4.30 12.84
C HIS A 164 5.49 -3.00 12.12
N VAL A 165 6.28 -2.16 12.78
CA VAL A 165 6.89 -0.98 12.16
C VAL A 165 8.19 -1.40 11.52
N ILE A 166 8.35 -1.11 10.21
CA ILE A 166 9.61 -1.41 9.52
C ILE A 166 10.71 -0.42 9.90
N ALA A 167 11.93 -0.95 10.02
CA ALA A 167 13.11 -0.18 10.43
C ALA A 167 14.38 -0.79 9.86
N ASP A 168 15.36 0.06 9.55
CA ASP A 168 16.74 -0.32 9.27
C ASP A 168 17.66 0.63 10.05
N GLY A 169 18.13 0.21 11.22
CA GLY A 169 18.86 1.03 12.18
C GLY A 169 18.01 2.13 12.85
N SER A 170 17.03 2.69 12.15
CA SER A 170 16.01 3.61 12.65
C SER A 170 14.67 3.30 12.00
N ILE A 171 13.56 3.79 12.58
CA ILE A 171 12.24 3.65 11.97
C ILE A 171 12.26 4.22 10.56
N THR A 172 11.91 3.40 9.57
CA THR A 172 11.78 3.82 8.18
C THR A 172 10.66 4.84 8.06
N PRO A 173 10.89 6.03 7.50
CA PRO A 173 9.84 7.04 7.33
C PRO A 173 8.81 6.63 6.28
N GLY A 174 7.71 7.38 6.20
CA GLY A 174 6.63 7.12 5.25
C GLY A 174 5.58 6.12 5.73
N GLN A 175 5.59 5.75 7.00
CA GLN A 175 4.59 4.87 7.62
C GLN A 175 3.45 5.64 8.33
N HIS A 176 3.55 6.96 8.42
CA HIS A 176 2.67 7.83 9.19
C HIS A 176 2.11 9.00 8.37
N ALA A 177 1.24 9.79 9.01
CA ALA A 177 0.59 10.94 8.38
C ALA A 177 1.48 12.17 8.21
N SER A 178 2.64 12.20 8.83
CA SER A 178 3.60 13.29 8.68
C SER A 178 2.95 14.66 8.90
N PHE A 179 3.08 15.60 7.96
CA PHE A 179 2.51 16.94 8.08
C PHE A 179 0.98 17.01 8.04
N LEU A 180 0.27 15.94 7.65
CA LEU A 180 -1.20 15.90 7.72
C LEU A 180 -1.74 15.83 9.15
N GLY A 181 -0.87 15.53 10.11
CA GLY A 181 -1.23 15.48 11.53
C GLY A 181 -1.67 14.08 12.00
N LYS A 182 -1.59 13.87 13.31
CA LYS A 182 -1.81 12.57 13.96
C LYS A 182 -3.19 11.97 13.74
N GLY A 183 -4.21 12.79 13.48
CA GLY A 183 -5.58 12.33 13.16
C GLY A 183 -5.66 11.46 11.91
N HIS A 184 -4.67 11.53 11.02
CA HIS A 184 -4.58 10.74 9.79
C HIS A 184 -3.55 9.60 9.86
N ASN A 185 -3.01 9.30 11.05
CA ASN A 185 -2.14 8.15 11.26
C ASN A 185 -2.90 6.84 11.04
N PRO A 186 -2.20 5.75 10.66
CA PRO A 186 -2.81 4.43 10.62
C PRO A 186 -3.29 3.98 12.01
N LEU A 187 -4.37 3.20 12.04
CA LEU A 187 -4.59 2.27 13.14
C LEU A 187 -3.49 1.21 13.06
N PHE A 188 -2.51 1.34 13.93
CA PHE A 188 -1.37 0.41 13.94
C PHE A 188 -1.68 -0.80 14.82
N VAL A 189 -1.48 -2.01 14.27
CA VAL A 189 -1.68 -3.29 14.96
C VAL A 189 -0.33 -3.98 15.12
N GLY A 190 0.33 -3.75 16.23
CA GLY A 190 1.66 -4.29 16.54
C GLY A 190 1.65 -5.69 17.15
N GLN A 191 0.63 -6.50 16.86
CA GLN A 191 0.49 -7.85 17.36
C GLN A 191 0.53 -8.86 16.20
N ASP A 192 1.03 -10.07 16.48
CA ASP A 192 1.01 -11.16 15.51
C ASP A 192 -0.41 -11.70 15.31
N PRO A 193 -1.03 -11.54 14.12
CA PRO A 193 -2.35 -12.11 13.85
C PRO A 193 -2.38 -13.64 13.90
N ASN A 194 -1.22 -14.30 13.86
CA ASN A 194 -1.11 -15.75 14.03
C ASN A 194 -0.99 -16.20 15.49
N ALA A 195 -0.75 -15.29 16.42
CA ALA A 195 -0.61 -15.63 17.83
C ALA A 195 -1.91 -16.18 18.41
N ASN A 196 -1.77 -17.11 19.35
CA ASN A 196 -2.90 -17.60 20.13
C ASN A 196 -3.50 -16.44 20.93
N GLY A 197 -4.81 -16.27 20.84
CA GLY A 197 -5.50 -15.19 21.55
C GLY A 197 -5.30 -13.80 20.95
N PHE A 198 -4.89 -13.70 19.66
CA PHE A 198 -4.85 -12.45 18.94
C PHE A 198 -6.17 -11.70 19.11
N LYS A 199 -6.08 -10.52 19.68
CA LYS A 199 -7.18 -9.56 19.91
C LYS A 199 -6.63 -8.17 19.74
N LEU A 200 -7.48 -7.22 19.50
CA LEU A 200 -7.12 -5.79 19.57
C LEU A 200 -7.47 -5.27 20.98
N PRO A 201 -6.55 -5.32 21.95
CA PRO A 201 -6.81 -4.85 23.32
C PRO A 201 -7.21 -3.37 23.36
N GLU A 202 -6.62 -2.59 22.45
CA GLU A 202 -6.86 -1.14 22.35
C GLU A 202 -8.27 -0.80 21.86
N LEU A 203 -8.97 -1.75 21.23
CA LEU A 203 -10.38 -1.63 20.82
C LEU A 203 -11.34 -2.30 21.82
N THR A 204 -10.87 -2.79 22.96
CA THR A 204 -11.74 -3.30 24.02
C THR A 204 -11.75 -2.29 25.17
N LEU A 205 -12.96 -1.85 25.52
CA LEU A 205 -13.12 -1.09 26.75
C LEU A 205 -12.73 -1.95 27.94
N PRO A 206 -12.04 -1.40 28.96
CA PRO A 206 -11.91 -2.07 30.24
C PRO A 206 -13.29 -2.47 30.77
N GLU A 207 -13.40 -3.65 31.35
CA GLU A 207 -14.68 -4.23 31.81
C GLU A 207 -15.47 -3.30 32.76
N ASN A 208 -14.77 -2.37 33.40
CA ASN A 208 -15.33 -1.41 34.34
C ASN A 208 -15.70 -0.05 33.73
N VAL A 209 -15.60 0.12 32.41
CA VAL A 209 -15.94 1.37 31.69
C VAL A 209 -17.12 1.15 30.76
N PRO A 210 -18.37 1.44 31.18
CA PRO A 210 -19.53 1.38 30.29
C PRO A 210 -19.42 2.36 29.12
N ILE A 211 -19.94 1.99 27.96
CA ILE A 211 -20.00 2.85 26.77
C ILE A 211 -20.67 4.20 27.08
N ALA A 212 -21.75 4.17 27.86
CA ALA A 212 -22.44 5.38 28.31
C ALA A 212 -21.54 6.38 29.06
N ARG A 213 -20.50 5.91 29.75
CA ARG A 213 -19.54 6.77 30.45
C ARG A 213 -18.59 7.48 29.48
N LEU A 214 -18.30 6.88 28.33
CA LEU A 214 -17.53 7.51 27.27
C LEU A 214 -18.35 8.58 26.53
N GLU A 215 -19.60 8.27 26.23
CA GLU A 215 -20.54 9.22 25.59
C GLU A 215 -20.74 10.43 26.50
N HIS A 216 -20.94 10.22 27.79
CA HIS A 216 -21.07 11.31 28.76
C HIS A 216 -19.80 12.16 28.88
N ARG A 217 -18.61 11.55 28.78
CA ARG A 217 -17.33 12.27 28.76
C ARG A 217 -17.16 13.10 27.49
N GLN A 218 -17.68 12.63 26.34
CA GLN A 218 -17.73 13.40 25.09
C GLN A 218 -18.64 14.62 25.21
N ASP A 219 -19.79 14.48 25.86
CA ASP A 219 -20.72 15.59 26.08
C ASP A 219 -20.12 16.65 27.00
N ILE A 220 -19.36 16.23 28.03
CA ILE A 220 -18.60 17.13 28.92
C ILE A 220 -17.47 17.85 28.16
N LEU A 221 -16.74 17.14 27.30
CA LEU A 221 -15.70 17.75 26.45
C LEU A 221 -16.28 18.77 25.48
N LYS A 222 -17.42 18.48 24.83
CA LYS A 222 -18.12 19.45 23.99
C LYS A 222 -18.54 20.70 24.74
N LEU A 223 -19.08 20.56 25.97
CA LEU A 223 -19.45 21.69 26.83
C LEU A 223 -18.24 22.54 27.26
N ILE A 224 -17.06 21.90 27.42
CA ILE A 224 -15.80 22.59 27.72
C ILE A 224 -15.29 23.32 26.49
N ASP A 225 -15.37 22.68 25.31
CA ASP A 225 -14.93 23.26 24.04
C ASP A 225 -15.80 24.43 23.58
N GLU A 226 -17.12 24.37 23.81
CA GLU A 226 -18.04 25.48 23.54
C GLU A 226 -17.79 26.73 24.42
N GLN A 227 -17.12 26.56 25.57
CA GLN A 227 -16.76 27.66 26.46
C GLN A 227 -15.33 28.16 26.26
N SER A 228 -14.51 27.55 25.43
CA SER A 228 -13.08 27.85 25.30
C SER A 228 -12.70 28.32 23.88
N GLU A 229 -12.93 29.63 23.60
CA GLU A 229 -12.42 30.28 22.37
C GLU A 229 -10.89 30.14 22.15
N LEU A 230 -10.15 29.80 23.21
CA LEU A 230 -8.69 29.59 23.16
C LEU A 230 -8.28 28.20 22.64
N LEU A 231 -9.14 27.18 22.79
CA LEU A 231 -8.89 25.83 22.31
C LEU A 231 -9.17 25.70 20.81
N GLU A 232 -10.09 26.47 20.25
CA GLU A 232 -10.41 26.47 18.81
C GLU A 232 -9.22 26.89 17.93
N LYS A 233 -8.25 27.62 18.46
CA LYS A 233 -7.09 28.12 17.73
C LYS A 233 -5.87 27.18 17.75
N SER A 234 -5.91 26.10 18.48
CA SER A 234 -4.81 25.15 18.57
C SER A 234 -5.01 23.95 17.64
N LEU A 235 -4.26 23.89 16.54
CA LEU A 235 -4.20 22.71 15.65
C LEU A 235 -3.88 21.40 16.40
N VAL A 236 -3.20 21.49 17.54
CA VAL A 236 -2.88 20.34 18.40
C VAL A 236 -4.11 19.87 19.16
N ALA A 237 -4.94 20.79 19.66
CA ALA A 237 -6.18 20.45 20.36
C ALA A 237 -7.23 19.86 19.40
N GLN A 238 -7.38 20.41 18.18
CA GLN A 238 -8.25 19.86 17.13
C GLN A 238 -7.81 18.45 16.74
N GLY A 239 -6.51 18.20 16.54
CA GLY A 239 -6.02 16.87 16.21
C GLY A 239 -6.21 15.83 17.32
N LEU A 240 -6.21 16.26 18.60
CA LEU A 240 -6.51 15.37 19.73
C LEU A 240 -8.00 15.03 19.80
N ASP A 241 -8.88 15.98 19.54
CA ASP A 241 -10.33 15.74 19.52
C ASP A 241 -10.73 14.82 18.38
N GLU A 242 -10.26 15.05 17.16
CA GLU A 242 -10.49 14.18 16.01
C GLU A 242 -9.98 12.75 16.27
N THR A 243 -8.80 12.61 16.86
CA THR A 243 -8.22 11.30 17.21
C THR A 243 -9.08 10.59 18.26
N TYR A 244 -9.54 11.29 19.26
CA TYR A 244 -10.42 10.75 20.29
C TYR A 244 -11.79 10.32 19.72
N GLN A 245 -12.42 11.15 18.89
CA GLN A 245 -13.68 10.84 18.20
C GLN A 245 -13.55 9.60 17.32
N LYS A 246 -12.47 9.49 16.55
CA LYS A 246 -12.15 8.30 15.76
C LYS A 246 -12.00 7.06 16.64
N ALA A 247 -11.27 7.16 17.75
CA ALA A 247 -11.07 6.03 18.66
C ALA A 247 -12.39 5.54 19.27
N VAL A 248 -13.25 6.45 19.73
CA VAL A 248 -14.57 6.10 20.27
C VAL A 248 -15.46 5.48 19.18
N ALA A 249 -15.47 6.04 17.98
CA ALA A 249 -16.24 5.48 16.87
C ALA A 249 -15.80 4.05 16.53
N LEU A 250 -14.49 3.77 16.57
CA LEU A 250 -13.95 2.40 16.37
C LEU A 250 -14.34 1.46 17.50
N LEU A 251 -14.31 1.92 18.75
CA LEU A 251 -14.70 1.15 19.94
C LEU A 251 -16.17 0.74 19.90
N THR A 252 -17.03 1.59 19.30
CA THR A 252 -18.48 1.37 19.24
C THR A 252 -18.96 0.70 17.95
N ALA A 253 -18.07 0.37 17.01
CA ALA A 253 -18.42 -0.25 15.73
C ALA A 253 -18.24 -1.78 15.74
N PRO A 254 -19.32 -2.58 15.99
CA PRO A 254 -19.20 -4.03 16.14
C PRO A 254 -18.60 -4.71 14.90
N ARG A 255 -19.07 -4.35 13.70
CA ARG A 255 -18.65 -4.97 12.44
C ARG A 255 -17.15 -4.79 12.17
N PHE A 256 -16.58 -3.62 12.48
CA PHE A 256 -15.17 -3.38 12.30
C PHE A 256 -14.33 -4.16 13.32
N LYS A 257 -14.79 -4.21 14.59
CA LYS A 257 -14.14 -5.03 15.63
C LYS A 257 -14.14 -6.52 15.29
N GLU A 258 -15.23 -7.02 14.73
CA GLU A 258 -15.34 -8.41 14.28
C GLU A 258 -14.33 -8.78 13.19
N ALA A 259 -13.86 -7.82 12.38
CA ALA A 259 -12.84 -8.07 11.37
C ALA A 259 -11.53 -8.58 11.99
N PHE A 260 -11.22 -8.18 13.21
CA PHE A 260 -10.02 -8.62 13.92
C PHE A 260 -10.16 -9.98 14.59
N ASP A 261 -11.36 -10.49 14.75
CA ASP A 261 -11.58 -11.81 15.32
C ASP A 261 -11.38 -12.91 14.25
N LEU A 262 -10.13 -13.36 14.12
CA LEU A 262 -9.77 -14.43 13.18
C LEU A 262 -10.32 -15.81 13.60
N THR A 263 -10.86 -15.96 14.79
CA THR A 263 -11.51 -17.22 15.22
C THR A 263 -12.84 -17.45 14.51
N LYS A 264 -13.44 -16.41 13.94
CA LYS A 264 -14.63 -16.48 13.08
C LYS A 264 -14.37 -17.08 11.70
N GLU A 265 -13.12 -17.20 11.30
CA GLU A 265 -12.74 -17.90 10.08
C GLU A 265 -12.57 -19.40 10.34
N SER A 266 -12.97 -20.21 9.37
CA SER A 266 -12.79 -21.66 9.48
C SER A 266 -11.30 -22.01 9.60
N ARG A 267 -11.03 -23.16 10.26
CA ARG A 267 -9.67 -23.69 10.36
C ARG A 267 -9.05 -23.85 8.96
N GLU A 268 -9.84 -24.37 8.02
CA GLU A 268 -9.41 -24.58 6.63
C GLU A 268 -9.02 -23.26 5.96
N THR A 269 -9.83 -22.20 6.06
CA THR A 269 -9.49 -20.86 5.53
C THR A 269 -8.17 -20.37 6.11
N ARG A 270 -8.03 -20.42 7.42
CA ARG A 270 -6.80 -20.00 8.09
C ARG A 270 -5.58 -20.80 7.65
N ASP A 271 -5.73 -22.12 7.45
CA ASP A 271 -4.65 -23.01 7.00
C ASP A 271 -4.27 -22.75 5.53
N ARG A 272 -5.23 -22.42 4.66
CA ARG A 272 -4.99 -22.04 3.28
C ARG A 272 -4.10 -20.79 3.18
N TYR A 273 -4.35 -19.75 3.98
CA TYR A 273 -3.50 -18.55 4.04
C TYR A 273 -2.11 -18.84 4.60
N GLY A 274 -1.96 -19.91 5.38
CA GLY A 274 -0.76 -20.25 6.12
C GLY A 274 -0.82 -19.77 7.57
N ARG A 275 -0.39 -20.65 8.50
CA ARG A 275 -0.29 -20.35 9.94
C ARG A 275 1.03 -19.66 10.26
N THR A 276 1.24 -18.52 9.62
CA THR A 276 2.40 -17.65 9.77
C THR A 276 1.92 -16.24 10.06
N THR A 277 2.80 -15.40 10.57
CA THR A 277 2.50 -13.98 10.79
C THR A 277 2.02 -13.32 9.49
N TYR A 278 2.72 -13.56 8.37
CA TYR A 278 2.37 -12.97 7.07
C TYR A 278 1.05 -13.51 6.53
N GLY A 279 0.85 -14.84 6.57
CA GLY A 279 -0.39 -15.47 6.09
C GLY A 279 -1.63 -14.97 6.83
N GLN A 280 -1.57 -14.92 8.17
CA GLN A 280 -2.70 -14.43 8.96
C GLN A 280 -2.86 -12.90 8.88
N SER A 281 -1.79 -12.16 8.59
CA SER A 281 -1.87 -10.73 8.25
C SER A 281 -2.64 -10.51 6.95
N CYS A 282 -2.37 -11.29 5.91
CA CYS A 282 -3.13 -11.18 4.66
C CYS A 282 -4.60 -11.57 4.82
N LEU A 283 -4.90 -12.57 5.66
CA LEU A 283 -6.29 -12.89 6.04
C LEU A 283 -6.96 -11.71 6.77
N LEU A 284 -6.27 -11.09 7.72
CA LEU A 284 -6.77 -9.90 8.40
C LEU A 284 -7.00 -8.74 7.41
N ALA A 285 -6.09 -8.53 6.45
CA ALA A 285 -6.25 -7.50 5.43
C ALA A 285 -7.53 -7.71 4.60
N ARG A 286 -7.84 -8.96 4.18
CA ARG A 286 -9.08 -9.28 3.49
C ARG A 286 -10.30 -8.95 4.34
N ARG A 287 -10.29 -9.32 5.64
CA ARG A 287 -11.40 -9.02 6.54
C ARG A 287 -11.61 -7.53 6.77
N LEU A 288 -10.53 -6.76 6.85
CA LEU A 288 -10.59 -5.30 6.97
C LEU A 288 -11.14 -4.65 5.69
N ALA A 289 -10.74 -5.14 4.53
CA ALA A 289 -11.30 -4.70 3.24
C ALA A 289 -12.82 -4.97 3.19
N GLU A 290 -13.26 -6.16 3.60
CA GLU A 290 -14.67 -6.54 3.70
C GLU A 290 -15.44 -5.67 4.72
N ALA A 291 -14.77 -5.23 5.80
CA ALA A 291 -15.33 -4.32 6.79
C ALA A 291 -15.37 -2.86 6.33
N GLY A 292 -14.75 -2.51 5.19
CA GLY A 292 -14.79 -1.19 4.57
C GLY A 292 -13.59 -0.29 4.82
N ALA A 293 -12.46 -0.82 5.33
CA ALA A 293 -11.20 -0.08 5.38
C ALA A 293 -10.80 0.37 3.96
N LYS A 294 -10.22 1.56 3.84
CA LYS A 294 -9.83 2.14 2.55
C LYS A 294 -8.41 1.77 2.13
N PHE A 295 -7.51 1.70 3.07
CA PHE A 295 -6.11 1.37 2.83
C PHE A 295 -5.59 0.45 3.93
N VAL A 296 -5.11 -0.72 3.56
CA VAL A 296 -4.57 -1.71 4.49
C VAL A 296 -3.13 -2.00 4.09
N ASN A 297 -2.19 -1.62 4.95
CA ASN A 297 -0.76 -1.82 4.73
C ASN A 297 -0.29 -3.05 5.51
N VAL A 298 0.21 -4.05 4.80
CA VAL A 298 0.77 -5.28 5.37
C VAL A 298 2.26 -5.30 5.09
N TYR A 299 3.06 -5.19 6.14
CA TYR A 299 4.50 -5.37 6.01
C TYR A 299 4.87 -6.84 6.08
N PHE A 300 5.67 -7.31 5.13
CA PHE A 300 6.14 -8.68 5.15
C PHE A 300 6.93 -8.95 6.44
N ALA A 301 6.51 -9.95 7.17
CA ALA A 301 7.21 -10.43 8.35
C ALA A 301 7.03 -11.93 8.49
N ARG A 302 8.12 -12.65 8.67
CA ARG A 302 8.07 -14.07 9.03
C ARG A 302 7.60 -14.24 10.48
N THR A 303 8.11 -13.39 11.35
CA THR A 303 7.76 -13.30 12.78
C THR A 303 7.87 -11.86 13.25
N ILE A 304 7.08 -11.45 14.24
CA ILE A 304 7.21 -10.13 14.86
C ILE A 304 8.55 -10.04 15.59
N GLY A 305 9.23 -8.90 15.42
CA GLY A 305 10.55 -8.65 15.99
C GLY A 305 11.70 -9.40 15.34
N GLY A 306 11.43 -10.15 14.28
CA GLY A 306 12.44 -10.86 13.50
C GLY A 306 13.17 -9.92 12.53
N VAL A 307 14.22 -9.27 13.00
CA VAL A 307 15.23 -8.68 12.14
C VAL A 307 15.91 -9.86 11.42
N GLY A 308 15.75 -9.96 10.10
CA GLY A 308 16.43 -11.02 9.31
C GLY A 308 15.52 -12.04 8.64
N GLY A 309 14.20 -11.90 8.70
CA GLY A 309 13.26 -12.82 8.03
C GLY A 309 12.73 -12.36 6.66
N GLY A 310 13.07 -11.13 6.20
CA GLY A 310 12.56 -10.54 4.96
C GLY A 310 13.41 -10.83 3.73
N TRP A 311 13.17 -10.05 2.69
CA TRP A 311 13.79 -10.22 1.37
C TRP A 311 15.22 -9.65 1.26
N ASP A 312 15.83 -9.24 2.39
CA ASP A 312 17.20 -8.76 2.41
C ASP A 312 18.21 -9.92 2.54
N TYR A 313 18.87 -10.30 1.44
CA TYR A 313 19.77 -11.47 1.36
C TYR A 313 21.10 -11.16 0.68
N HIS A 314 21.99 -10.53 1.43
CA HIS A 314 23.35 -10.21 0.99
C HIS A 314 24.33 -11.40 1.02
N GLY A 315 23.90 -12.57 1.49
CA GLY A 315 24.77 -13.76 1.58
C GLY A 315 25.64 -13.86 2.82
N PHE A 316 25.45 -12.96 3.79
CA PHE A 316 26.18 -13.04 5.06
C PHE A 316 25.59 -14.10 5.99
N LYS A 317 26.41 -14.78 6.78
CA LYS A 317 26.00 -15.76 7.80
C LYS A 317 25.08 -16.88 7.28
N GLY A 318 25.29 -17.34 6.05
CA GLY A 318 24.44 -18.37 5.43
C GLY A 318 23.09 -17.87 4.89
N GLU A 319 22.82 -16.60 4.95
CA GLU A 319 21.62 -15.96 4.38
C GLU A 319 21.80 -15.66 2.89
N ASN A 320 22.10 -16.71 2.13
CA ASN A 320 22.22 -16.60 0.67
C ASN A 320 20.85 -16.69 -0.01
N VAL A 321 20.84 -16.43 -1.32
CA VAL A 321 19.61 -16.48 -2.13
C VAL A 321 18.91 -17.82 -2.01
N ALA A 322 19.65 -18.95 -2.07
CA ALA A 322 19.07 -20.29 -2.00
C ALA A 322 18.30 -20.51 -0.70
N ALA A 323 18.93 -20.21 0.44
CA ALA A 323 18.29 -20.36 1.75
C ALA A 323 17.05 -19.49 1.91
N ARG A 324 17.07 -18.26 1.36
CA ARG A 324 15.95 -17.33 1.46
C ARG A 324 14.78 -17.70 0.55
N VAL A 325 15.04 -18.04 -0.70
CA VAL A 325 13.97 -18.38 -1.65
C VAL A 325 13.23 -19.66 -1.28
N ASP A 326 13.88 -20.58 -0.53
CA ASP A 326 13.26 -21.85 -0.11
C ASP A 326 12.09 -21.68 0.87
N TYR A 327 11.99 -20.56 1.57
CA TYR A 327 10.84 -20.27 2.43
C TYR A 327 10.05 -19.02 2.01
N LEU A 328 10.69 -17.99 1.46
CA LEU A 328 10.01 -16.75 1.05
C LEU A 328 9.04 -16.99 -0.12
N LEU A 329 9.48 -17.76 -1.11
CA LEU A 329 8.66 -18.01 -2.30
C LEU A 329 7.47 -18.93 -2.01
N PRO A 330 7.62 -20.09 -1.32
CA PRO A 330 6.45 -20.89 -0.94
C PRO A 330 5.46 -20.16 -0.03
N GLU A 331 5.96 -19.29 0.86
CA GLU A 331 5.09 -18.43 1.67
C GLU A 331 4.32 -17.43 0.81
N THR A 332 5.01 -16.75 -0.10
CA THR A 332 4.41 -15.79 -1.04
C THR A 332 3.41 -16.50 -1.95
N ASP A 333 3.78 -17.64 -2.54
CA ASP A 333 2.93 -18.41 -3.44
C ASP A 333 1.61 -18.82 -2.77
N ARG A 334 1.71 -19.38 -1.56
CA ARG A 334 0.54 -19.77 -0.79
C ARG A 334 -0.33 -18.59 -0.40
N THR A 335 0.28 -17.56 0.18
CA THR A 335 -0.46 -16.45 0.80
C THR A 335 -1.09 -15.55 -0.23
N LEU A 336 -0.33 -15.11 -1.25
CA LEU A 336 -0.84 -14.21 -2.28
C LEU A 336 -1.89 -14.91 -3.16
N SER A 337 -1.66 -16.16 -3.57
CA SER A 337 -2.67 -16.90 -4.34
C SER A 337 -3.97 -17.06 -3.56
N THR A 338 -3.88 -17.43 -2.28
CA THR A 338 -5.06 -17.59 -1.42
C THR A 338 -5.80 -16.27 -1.22
N LEU A 339 -5.09 -15.15 -1.02
CA LEU A 339 -5.71 -13.83 -0.89
C LEU A 339 -6.49 -13.46 -2.15
N LEU A 340 -5.91 -13.65 -3.32
CA LEU A 340 -6.58 -13.33 -4.59
C LEU A 340 -7.79 -14.24 -4.84
N GLU A 341 -7.68 -15.53 -4.58
CA GLU A 341 -8.80 -16.48 -4.68
C GLU A 341 -9.93 -16.14 -3.70
N ASP A 342 -9.63 -15.84 -2.45
CA ASP A 342 -10.63 -15.52 -1.42
C ASP A 342 -11.36 -14.19 -1.74
N LEU A 343 -10.61 -13.17 -2.18
CA LEU A 343 -11.20 -11.91 -2.64
C LEU A 343 -12.10 -12.13 -3.87
N GLU A 344 -11.69 -12.97 -4.83
CA GLU A 344 -12.49 -13.28 -6.02
C GLU A 344 -13.76 -14.05 -5.66
N GLN A 345 -13.64 -15.10 -4.85
CA GLN A 345 -14.78 -15.92 -4.40
C GLN A 345 -15.83 -15.13 -3.63
N ARG A 346 -15.41 -14.06 -2.94
CA ARG A 346 -16.30 -13.15 -2.20
C ARG A 346 -16.82 -11.98 -3.04
N GLY A 347 -16.43 -11.89 -4.31
CA GLY A 347 -16.78 -10.75 -5.18
C GLY A 347 -16.16 -9.43 -4.75
N LEU A 348 -15.08 -9.47 -3.96
CA LEU A 348 -14.38 -8.28 -3.45
C LEU A 348 -13.22 -7.84 -4.36
N LEU A 349 -12.66 -8.74 -5.19
CA LEU A 349 -11.46 -8.47 -5.98
C LEU A 349 -11.66 -7.31 -6.97
N GLU A 350 -12.84 -7.24 -7.60
CA GLU A 350 -13.16 -6.16 -8.56
C GLU A 350 -13.09 -4.76 -7.95
N SER A 351 -13.37 -4.64 -6.65
CA SER A 351 -13.35 -3.37 -5.91
C SER A 351 -12.19 -3.24 -4.91
N THR A 352 -11.25 -4.18 -4.92
CA THR A 352 -10.06 -4.17 -4.07
C THR A 352 -8.80 -4.24 -4.93
N LEU A 353 -7.97 -3.21 -4.87
CA LEU A 353 -6.66 -3.24 -5.51
C LEU A 353 -5.65 -3.89 -4.55
N VAL A 354 -5.13 -5.04 -4.92
CA VAL A 354 -4.00 -5.69 -4.23
C VAL A 354 -2.71 -5.27 -4.92
N VAL A 355 -1.77 -4.72 -4.16
CA VAL A 355 -0.43 -4.33 -4.63
C VAL A 355 0.60 -5.11 -3.85
N TRP A 356 1.43 -5.91 -4.52
CA TRP A 356 2.58 -6.61 -3.95
C TRP A 356 3.86 -5.99 -4.52
N VAL A 357 4.68 -5.36 -3.69
CA VAL A 357 5.89 -4.63 -4.13
C VAL A 357 6.86 -4.47 -2.97
N GLY A 358 8.16 -4.49 -3.26
CA GLY A 358 9.22 -4.10 -2.33
C GLY A 358 9.74 -2.68 -2.60
N GLU A 359 10.75 -2.29 -1.86
CA GLU A 359 11.39 -0.98 -2.02
C GLU A 359 12.39 -0.93 -3.19
N PHE A 360 12.95 -2.05 -3.62
CA PHE A 360 13.84 -2.22 -4.77
C PHE A 360 13.94 -3.69 -5.19
N GLY A 361 14.70 -3.98 -6.24
CA GLY A 361 15.09 -5.32 -6.66
C GLY A 361 16.48 -5.72 -6.15
N ARG A 362 17.05 -6.75 -6.80
CA ARG A 362 18.34 -7.31 -6.41
C ARG A 362 19.31 -7.34 -7.59
N THR A 363 20.63 -7.23 -7.30
CA THR A 363 21.68 -7.22 -8.34
C THR A 363 21.54 -8.42 -9.27
N PRO A 364 21.67 -8.21 -10.61
CA PRO A 364 21.63 -9.31 -11.56
C PRO A 364 22.71 -10.36 -11.27
N LYS A 365 23.93 -9.93 -11.00
CA LYS A 365 25.02 -10.83 -10.66
C LYS A 365 24.99 -11.22 -9.18
N ILE A 366 25.08 -12.52 -8.93
CA ILE A 366 25.19 -13.08 -7.59
C ILE A 366 26.61 -12.83 -7.08
N SER A 367 26.72 -12.38 -5.86
CA SER A 367 28.01 -12.16 -5.18
C SER A 367 28.69 -13.47 -4.81
N ASN A 368 29.99 -13.43 -4.53
CA ASN A 368 30.80 -14.61 -4.20
C ASN A 368 30.32 -15.35 -2.93
N ASN A 369 29.60 -14.68 -2.04
CA ASN A 369 28.97 -15.24 -0.85
C ASN A 369 27.55 -15.79 -1.10
N GLY A 370 27.09 -15.80 -2.36
CA GLY A 370 25.79 -16.34 -2.76
C GLY A 370 24.62 -15.41 -2.49
N GLY A 371 24.86 -14.13 -2.20
CA GLY A 371 23.84 -13.11 -2.01
C GLY A 371 23.61 -12.23 -3.24
N ARG A 372 22.65 -11.32 -3.12
CA ARG A 372 22.45 -10.22 -4.06
C ARG A 372 22.31 -8.92 -3.29
N ASP A 373 22.96 -7.87 -3.76
CA ASP A 373 22.88 -6.53 -3.18
C ASP A 373 21.63 -5.79 -3.70
N HIS A 374 21.39 -4.59 -3.16
CA HIS A 374 20.28 -3.74 -3.55
C HIS A 374 20.43 -3.27 -5.00
N TRP A 375 19.35 -3.39 -5.79
CA TRP A 375 19.32 -2.98 -7.18
C TRP A 375 18.02 -2.24 -7.52
N PRO A 376 17.96 -0.94 -7.26
CA PRO A 376 16.76 -0.14 -7.52
C PRO A 376 16.51 0.14 -9.00
N GLN A 377 17.47 -0.14 -9.88
CA GLN A 377 17.40 0.16 -11.31
C GLN A 377 16.40 -0.71 -12.09
N CYS A 378 15.98 -1.84 -11.52
CA CYS A 378 14.95 -2.70 -12.10
C CYS A 378 14.36 -3.62 -11.05
N TYR A 379 13.04 -3.58 -10.87
CA TYR A 379 12.34 -4.49 -9.96
C TYR A 379 10.89 -4.70 -10.37
N VAL A 380 10.24 -5.64 -9.72
CA VAL A 380 8.90 -6.11 -10.09
C VAL A 380 7.84 -5.69 -9.07
N ALA A 381 6.62 -5.56 -9.56
CA ALA A 381 5.43 -5.51 -8.73
C ALA A 381 4.32 -6.37 -9.32
N VAL A 382 3.35 -6.75 -8.50
CA VAL A 382 2.12 -7.42 -8.90
C VAL A 382 0.92 -6.58 -8.47
N LEU A 383 0.00 -6.36 -9.42
CA LEU A 383 -1.27 -5.68 -9.17
C LEU A 383 -2.42 -6.61 -9.53
N ALA A 384 -3.43 -6.68 -8.67
CA ALA A 384 -4.62 -7.49 -8.94
C ALA A 384 -5.89 -6.79 -8.47
N GLY A 385 -6.96 -6.91 -9.23
CA GLY A 385 -8.25 -6.31 -8.91
C GLY A 385 -8.30 -4.80 -9.10
N GLY A 386 -9.30 -4.14 -8.52
CA GLY A 386 -9.44 -2.68 -8.59
C GLY A 386 -9.45 -2.10 -10.01
N GLY A 387 -9.98 -2.83 -10.98
CA GLY A 387 -10.03 -2.41 -12.39
C GLY A 387 -8.75 -2.64 -13.18
N THR A 388 -7.70 -3.24 -12.60
CA THR A 388 -6.47 -3.58 -13.34
C THR A 388 -6.70 -4.73 -14.31
N LYS A 389 -6.00 -4.70 -15.45
CA LYS A 389 -6.02 -5.77 -16.44
C LYS A 389 -5.63 -7.10 -15.82
N ARG A 390 -6.26 -8.14 -16.30
CA ARG A 390 -5.97 -9.52 -15.92
C ARG A 390 -5.06 -10.16 -16.97
N GLY A 391 -4.12 -10.98 -16.55
CA GLY A 391 -3.21 -11.69 -17.46
C GLY A 391 -2.29 -10.78 -18.25
N PHE A 392 -1.92 -9.64 -17.69
CA PHE A 392 -1.12 -8.64 -18.37
C PHE A 392 0.29 -8.55 -17.79
N VAL A 393 1.27 -8.33 -18.65
CA VAL A 393 2.65 -8.02 -18.26
C VAL A 393 2.99 -6.63 -18.79
N TYR A 394 3.21 -5.70 -17.88
CA TYR A 394 3.58 -4.33 -18.22
C TYR A 394 5.10 -4.16 -18.19
N GLY A 395 5.63 -3.63 -19.26
CA GLY A 395 7.04 -3.34 -19.42
C GLY A 395 7.91 -4.60 -19.58
N ALA A 396 9.19 -4.37 -19.77
CA ALA A 396 10.19 -5.41 -19.90
C ALA A 396 11.53 -4.94 -19.36
N SER A 397 12.32 -5.86 -18.81
CA SER A 397 13.71 -5.67 -18.47
C SER A 397 14.64 -6.27 -19.54
N ASP A 398 15.92 -5.90 -19.49
CA ASP A 398 16.94 -6.44 -20.38
C ASP A 398 17.20 -7.95 -20.12
N ARG A 399 18.09 -8.54 -20.93
CA ARG A 399 18.44 -9.95 -20.85
C ARG A 399 19.04 -10.38 -19.49
N PHE A 400 19.47 -9.42 -18.69
CA PHE A 400 20.03 -9.65 -17.37
C PHE A 400 19.05 -9.30 -16.23
N GLY A 401 17.88 -8.73 -16.52
CA GLY A 401 17.00 -8.18 -15.50
C GLY A 401 17.61 -6.98 -14.76
N ALA A 402 18.54 -6.27 -15.40
CA ALA A 402 19.30 -5.18 -14.82
C ALA A 402 18.61 -3.82 -14.98
N TYR A 403 18.06 -3.55 -16.16
CA TYR A 403 17.45 -2.28 -16.50
C TYR A 403 16.16 -2.47 -17.28
N PRO A 404 15.19 -1.56 -17.13
CA PRO A 404 14.01 -1.54 -18.00
C PRO A 404 14.40 -1.29 -19.46
N THR A 405 13.80 -2.03 -20.38
CA THR A 405 13.93 -1.81 -21.84
C THR A 405 12.63 -1.27 -22.46
N LEU A 406 11.52 -1.46 -21.75
CA LEU A 406 10.20 -1.00 -22.16
C LEU A 406 9.38 -0.62 -20.93
N GLY A 407 8.62 0.48 -21.03
CA GLY A 407 7.63 0.87 -20.03
C GLY A 407 8.21 1.28 -18.67
N ALA A 408 9.44 1.82 -18.63
CA ALA A 408 10.08 2.23 -17.40
C ALA A 408 9.15 3.08 -16.52
N ALA A 409 8.93 2.65 -15.27
CA ALA A 409 8.05 3.30 -14.32
C ALA A 409 8.77 3.53 -12.98
N ARG A 410 8.31 4.50 -12.22
CA ARG A 410 8.88 4.89 -10.92
C ARG A 410 7.85 4.70 -9.81
N PRO A 411 8.28 4.72 -8.52
CA PRO A 411 7.34 4.69 -7.40
C PRO A 411 6.28 5.79 -7.43
N GLU A 412 6.61 6.99 -7.93
CA GLU A 412 5.60 8.04 -8.13
C GLU A 412 4.53 7.67 -9.17
N ASP A 413 4.85 6.92 -10.22
CA ASP A 413 3.88 6.46 -11.21
C ASP A 413 2.98 5.35 -10.64
N LEU A 414 3.56 4.46 -9.82
CA LEU A 414 2.78 3.48 -9.05
C LEU A 414 1.85 4.17 -8.04
N SER A 415 2.34 5.20 -7.34
CA SER A 415 1.55 6.06 -6.46
C SER A 415 0.36 6.68 -7.18
N ALA A 416 0.61 7.34 -8.31
CA ALA A 416 -0.43 7.93 -9.14
C ALA A 416 -1.44 6.87 -9.62
N THR A 417 -0.98 5.67 -9.96
CA THR A 417 -1.82 4.53 -10.36
C THR A 417 -2.73 4.07 -9.22
N ILE A 418 -2.20 3.98 -8.00
CA ILE A 418 -2.97 3.62 -6.80
C ILE A 418 -4.05 4.67 -6.51
N PHE A 419 -3.71 5.97 -6.53
CA PHE A 419 -4.67 7.04 -6.32
C PHE A 419 -5.72 7.07 -7.42
N HIS A 420 -5.31 6.90 -8.67
CA HIS A 420 -6.23 6.79 -9.81
C HIS A 420 -7.26 5.67 -9.59
N ALA A 421 -6.82 4.46 -9.22
CA ALA A 421 -7.74 3.36 -8.92
C ALA A 421 -8.76 3.71 -7.83
N LEU A 422 -8.37 4.49 -6.82
CA LEU A 422 -9.24 4.98 -5.75
C LEU A 422 -10.14 6.16 -6.18
N GLY A 423 -10.04 6.64 -7.43
CA GLY A 423 -10.79 7.80 -7.92
C GLY A 423 -10.26 9.13 -7.40
N LEU A 424 -9.01 9.16 -6.92
CA LEU A 424 -8.32 10.38 -6.51
C LEU A 424 -7.43 10.85 -7.66
N ASP A 425 -7.58 12.11 -8.05
CA ASP A 425 -6.71 12.73 -9.04
C ASP A 425 -5.31 12.92 -8.42
N PRO A 426 -4.24 12.39 -9.03
CA PRO A 426 -2.87 12.59 -8.56
C PRO A 426 -2.44 14.07 -8.40
N GLU A 427 -3.05 14.99 -9.14
CA GLU A 427 -2.81 16.43 -9.04
C GLU A 427 -3.57 17.09 -7.89
N THR A 428 -4.44 16.35 -7.17
CA THR A 428 -5.13 16.87 -5.98
C THR A 428 -4.13 17.38 -4.97
N GLU A 429 -4.33 18.61 -4.50
CA GLU A 429 -3.43 19.27 -3.57
C GLU A 429 -3.72 18.93 -2.11
N ILE A 430 -2.67 18.62 -1.36
CA ILE A 430 -2.62 18.63 0.09
C ILE A 430 -1.68 19.73 0.55
N ARG A 431 -1.86 20.21 1.78
CA ARG A 431 -1.03 21.33 2.30
C ARG A 431 -0.09 20.85 3.38
N ASP A 432 1.17 21.28 3.25
CA ASP A 432 2.18 21.05 4.28
C ASP A 432 2.05 22.04 5.46
N LYS A 433 2.94 21.93 6.45
CA LYS A 433 2.95 22.81 7.63
C LYS A 433 3.14 24.29 7.33
N LEU A 434 3.72 24.62 6.21
CA LEU A 434 3.92 25.99 5.72
C LEU A 434 2.78 26.43 4.81
N ASN A 435 1.68 25.66 4.76
CA ASN A 435 0.52 25.91 3.90
C ASN A 435 0.85 25.89 2.40
N ARG A 436 1.97 25.24 1.99
CA ARG A 436 2.32 25.10 0.58
C ARG A 436 1.52 23.99 -0.06
N PRO A 437 0.90 24.20 -1.22
CA PRO A 437 0.19 23.17 -1.95
C PRO A 437 1.17 22.16 -2.55
N LEU A 438 0.88 20.88 -2.35
CA LEU A 438 1.66 19.76 -2.87
C LEU A 438 0.69 18.75 -3.50
N PRO A 439 0.92 18.28 -4.75
CA PRO A 439 0.10 17.23 -5.33
C PRO A 439 0.28 15.92 -4.55
N ILE A 440 -0.77 15.11 -4.48
CA ILE A 440 -0.71 13.82 -3.78
C ILE A 440 0.22 12.81 -4.48
N SER A 441 0.46 12.97 -5.77
CA SER A 441 1.54 12.28 -6.50
C SER A 441 2.09 13.18 -7.61
N ARG A 442 3.39 13.04 -7.86
CA ARG A 442 4.07 13.73 -8.98
C ARG A 442 4.21 12.84 -10.21
N GLY A 443 3.86 11.56 -10.09
CA GLY A 443 3.88 10.60 -11.18
C GLY A 443 2.65 10.68 -12.06
N LYS A 444 2.65 9.86 -13.10
CA LYS A 444 1.50 9.67 -13.99
C LYS A 444 0.92 8.29 -13.81
N PRO A 445 -0.41 8.16 -13.72
CA PRO A 445 -1.03 6.84 -13.67
C PRO A 445 -0.60 6.02 -14.89
N ILE A 446 -0.21 4.78 -14.67
CA ILE A 446 0.12 3.84 -15.75
C ILE A 446 -1.19 3.34 -16.35
N MET A 447 -1.77 4.11 -17.27
CA MET A 447 -3.11 3.85 -17.83
C MET A 447 -3.21 2.51 -18.55
N ASP A 448 -2.11 2.01 -19.09
CA ASP A 448 -2.06 0.69 -19.74
C ASP A 448 -2.41 -0.47 -18.78
N LEU A 449 -2.36 -0.25 -17.47
CA LEU A 449 -2.74 -1.25 -16.47
C LEU A 449 -4.24 -1.41 -16.30
N PHE A 450 -5.05 -0.46 -16.77
CA PHE A 450 -6.51 -0.48 -16.62
C PHE A 450 -7.20 -0.98 -17.89
N ALA A 451 -8.36 -1.61 -17.70
CA ALA A 451 -9.16 -2.18 -18.79
C ALA A 451 -10.02 -1.11 -19.51
#